data_ac069a1908b1b5f2e621f60fe9669aad
#
_entry.id   ac069a1908b1b5f2e621f60fe9669aad
#
_cell.length_a   1.000
_cell.length_b   1.000
_cell.length_c   1.000
_cell.angle_alpha   90.00
_cell.angle_beta   90.00
_cell.angle_gamma   90.00
#
_symmetry.space_group_name_H-M   'P 1'
#
loop_
_entity.id
_entity.type
_entity.pdbx_description
1 polymer ?
#
loop_
_entity_poly.entity_id
_entity_poly.type
_entity_poly.pdbx_seq_one_letter_code
_entity_poly.pdbx_strand_id
1 'polypeptide(L)'
;TQGITGSDAGSDGSANVWTLDLGNQTWMELSNISSSSLSAGQGFLTYVFQDIDFDGDSDLPITLSVAGSSTTGDVTIGSIPSGDYYLAGNPYPQTIDWDLMTKTNLSSSASVWNDATSAWKTWNGSTGDLTNGLIAPYQGFWVQANGGTGSFTIQDADVSTTAGSFLGRTVENDSVHTARFDVSMGEMTSSTYFSFTSDGLIDYDREDAPKLLPLHATPRIEIMTFANEIPLKINSLPFEIENTISVPMEIMILDVEGEHFISRSGNVQLSWEIDDL
;
A
#
# COMPACT_ATOMS: atom_id res chain seq x y z
N THR A 1 6.66 26.95 3.20
CA THR A 1 6.14 25.65 3.65
C THR A 1 7.14 25.03 4.57
N GLN A 2 6.68 24.44 5.62
CA GLN A 2 7.52 23.76 6.59
C GLN A 2 7.22 22.27 6.50
N GLY A 3 8.06 21.53 5.82
CA GLY A 3 8.03 20.09 5.75
C GLY A 3 8.60 19.44 7.01
N ILE A 4 8.65 18.12 7.01
CA ILE A 4 9.46 17.37 7.97
C ILE A 4 10.94 17.75 7.71
N THR A 5 11.71 17.96 8.77
CA THR A 5 13.13 18.31 8.64
C THR A 5 13.82 17.35 7.67
N GLY A 6 14.44 17.90 6.62
CA GLY A 6 15.06 17.16 5.55
C GLY A 6 14.19 16.92 4.31
N SER A 7 12.92 17.32 4.32
CA SER A 7 12.05 17.23 3.14
C SER A 7 11.52 18.58 2.67
N ASP A 8 12.00 19.65 3.25
CA ASP A 8 11.43 20.99 3.06
C ASP A 8 11.61 21.48 1.62
N ALA A 9 10.55 22.03 1.07
CA ALA A 9 10.49 22.55 -0.28
C ALA A 9 11.11 23.95 -0.43
N GLY A 10 11.67 24.53 0.60
CA GLY A 10 12.30 25.84 0.51
C GLY A 10 11.41 26.93 -0.07
N SER A 11 11.63 27.39 -1.29
CA SER A 11 11.33 28.76 -1.71
C SER A 11 9.93 29.02 -2.27
N ASP A 12 9.18 28.04 -2.74
CA ASP A 12 7.92 28.29 -3.43
C ASP A 12 6.70 28.36 -2.50
N GLY A 13 6.84 27.91 -1.26
CA GLY A 13 5.78 27.93 -0.26
C GLY A 13 4.72 26.84 -0.45
N SER A 14 4.89 25.92 -1.39
CA SER A 14 3.99 24.80 -1.60
C SER A 14 4.06 23.80 -0.45
N ALA A 15 2.93 23.18 -0.14
CA ALA A 15 2.89 22.10 0.84
C ALA A 15 3.62 20.88 0.29
N ASN A 16 4.38 20.19 1.14
CA ASN A 16 5.01 18.91 0.81
C ASN A 16 4.61 17.78 1.76
N VAL A 17 3.61 18.01 2.60
CA VAL A 17 3.03 17.00 3.50
C VAL A 17 1.51 17.04 3.39
N TRP A 18 0.90 15.87 3.26
CA TRP A 18 -0.55 15.70 3.15
C TRP A 18 -1.03 14.59 4.06
N THR A 19 -2.26 14.75 4.56
CA THR A 19 -3.01 13.69 5.24
C THR A 19 -4.25 13.32 4.45
N LEU A 20 -4.80 12.16 4.73
CA LEU A 20 -6.08 11.75 4.14
C LEU A 20 -7.23 12.38 4.92
N ASP A 21 -8.11 13.12 4.23
CA ASP A 21 -9.45 13.43 4.73
C ASP A 21 -10.32 12.18 4.61
N LEU A 22 -10.58 11.54 5.74
CA LEU A 22 -11.34 10.32 5.79
C LEU A 22 -12.79 10.50 5.29
N GLY A 23 -13.39 11.68 5.51
CA GLY A 23 -14.78 11.93 5.12
C GLY A 23 -14.98 12.09 3.61
N ASN A 24 -13.99 12.62 2.91
CA ASN A 24 -14.06 12.89 1.47
C ASN A 24 -13.14 12.00 0.64
N GLN A 25 -12.31 11.20 1.28
CA GLN A 25 -11.27 10.34 0.63
C GLN A 25 -10.37 11.17 -0.29
N THR A 26 -9.96 12.36 0.17
CA THR A 26 -9.09 13.30 -0.57
C THR A 26 -7.88 13.70 0.26
N TRP A 27 -6.84 14.16 -0.40
CA TRP A 27 -5.66 14.67 0.27
C TRP A 27 -5.88 16.06 0.83
N MET A 28 -5.50 16.28 2.09
CA MET A 28 -5.46 17.57 2.76
C MET A 28 -4.01 18.00 2.98
N GLU A 29 -3.68 19.19 2.50
CA GLU A 29 -2.38 19.80 2.74
C GLU A 29 -2.16 20.14 4.22
N LEU A 30 -0.98 19.86 4.72
CA LEU A 30 -0.47 20.40 5.96
C LEU A 30 0.43 21.60 5.65
N SER A 31 -0.17 22.79 5.59
CA SER A 31 0.53 24.03 5.21
C SER A 31 1.56 24.50 6.25
N ASN A 32 1.44 24.05 7.49
CA ASN A 32 2.38 24.37 8.55
C ASN A 32 2.44 23.25 9.60
N ILE A 33 3.38 22.34 9.46
CA ILE A 33 3.54 21.21 10.38
C ILE A 33 4.07 21.62 11.77
N SER A 34 4.65 22.80 11.91
CA SER A 34 5.04 23.32 13.24
C SER A 34 3.86 23.63 14.14
N SER A 35 2.68 23.86 13.56
CA SER A 35 1.42 24.10 14.27
C SER A 35 0.38 23.00 14.12
N SER A 36 0.65 22.02 13.27
CA SER A 36 -0.20 20.85 13.05
C SER A 36 0.29 19.69 13.90
N SER A 37 -0.63 18.90 14.42
CA SER A 37 -0.32 17.66 15.11
C SER A 37 -1.01 16.49 14.41
N LEU A 38 -0.30 15.39 14.29
CA LEU A 38 -0.84 14.11 13.83
C LEU A 38 -1.07 13.21 15.05
N SER A 39 -2.15 12.48 15.02
CA SER A 39 -2.42 11.46 16.05
C SER A 39 -1.48 10.26 15.83
N ALA A 40 -1.10 9.59 16.92
CA ALA A 40 -0.39 8.33 16.82
C ALA A 40 -1.19 7.33 15.97
N GLY A 41 -0.52 6.64 15.06
CA GLY A 41 -1.15 5.72 14.11
C GLY A 41 -1.78 6.37 12.88
N GLN A 42 -1.81 7.70 12.78
CA GLN A 42 -2.21 8.41 11.57
C GLN A 42 -1.04 8.50 10.60
N GLY A 43 -1.23 8.02 9.38
CA GLY A 43 -0.25 8.14 8.31
C GLY A 43 -0.33 9.49 7.59
N PHE A 44 0.72 9.82 6.89
CA PHE A 44 0.81 10.99 6.03
C PHE A 44 1.66 10.68 4.80
N LEU A 45 1.45 11.45 3.75
CA LEU A 45 2.31 11.49 2.57
C LEU A 45 3.27 12.66 2.69
N THR A 46 4.54 12.43 2.41
CA THR A 46 5.51 13.53 2.26
C THR A 46 6.21 13.43 0.90
N TYR A 47 6.33 14.55 0.24
CA TYR A 47 7.17 14.67 -0.94
C TYR A 47 8.54 15.18 -0.52
N VAL A 48 9.58 14.50 -0.95
CA VAL A 48 10.98 14.89 -0.71
C VAL A 48 11.55 15.40 -2.00
N PHE A 49 11.98 16.66 -2.00
CA PHE A 49 12.57 17.28 -3.18
C PHE A 49 13.96 16.72 -3.44
N GLN A 50 14.32 16.58 -4.71
CA GLN A 50 15.64 16.14 -5.11
C GLN A 50 16.71 17.18 -4.80
N ASP A 51 16.37 18.43 -4.95
CA ASP A 51 17.19 19.61 -4.70
C ASP A 51 16.43 20.48 -3.69
N ILE A 52 16.81 20.44 -2.41
CA ILE A 52 16.07 21.07 -1.31
C ILE A 52 16.47 22.52 -1.07
N ASP A 53 17.64 22.92 -1.52
CA ASP A 53 18.15 24.29 -1.37
C ASP A 53 18.21 25.07 -2.70
N PHE A 54 17.85 24.42 -3.82
CA PHE A 54 17.73 24.99 -5.16
C PHE A 54 19.04 25.54 -5.72
N ASP A 55 20.14 24.88 -5.40
CA ASP A 55 21.48 25.23 -5.92
C ASP A 55 21.80 24.51 -7.24
N GLY A 56 20.97 23.54 -7.65
CA GLY A 56 21.01 22.86 -8.94
C GLY A 56 21.70 21.50 -8.89
N ASP A 57 22.07 21.04 -7.71
CA ASP A 57 22.55 19.67 -7.54
C ASP A 57 21.53 18.77 -6.80
N SER A 58 21.85 17.50 -6.56
CA SER A 58 20.95 16.56 -5.91
C SER A 58 21.36 16.32 -4.47
N ASP A 59 20.46 16.62 -3.54
CA ASP A 59 20.63 16.38 -2.11
C ASP A 59 20.29 14.97 -1.66
N LEU A 60 19.74 14.16 -2.54
CA LEU A 60 19.35 12.78 -2.19
C LEU A 60 20.56 11.82 -2.14
N PRO A 61 20.59 10.89 -1.18
CA PRO A 61 19.57 10.56 -0.18
C PRO A 61 19.60 11.48 1.04
N ILE A 62 18.43 11.81 1.57
CA ILE A 62 18.28 12.69 2.73
C ILE A 62 17.73 11.93 3.95
N THR A 63 18.09 12.37 5.14
CA THR A 63 17.55 11.81 6.38
C THR A 63 16.41 12.69 6.88
N LEU A 64 15.20 12.13 6.88
CA LEU A 64 14.04 12.76 7.51
C LEU A 64 14.16 12.61 9.03
N SER A 65 13.90 13.67 9.77
CA SER A 65 13.93 13.63 11.23
C SER A 65 12.77 14.38 11.84
N VAL A 66 12.27 13.87 12.96
CA VAL A 66 11.23 14.48 13.77
C VAL A 66 11.61 14.38 15.24
N ALA A 67 11.37 15.43 15.99
CA ALA A 67 11.58 15.45 17.43
C ALA A 67 10.25 15.24 18.15
N GLY A 68 10.26 14.39 19.18
CA GLY A 68 9.07 14.08 19.96
C GLY A 68 9.31 12.96 20.96
N SER A 69 8.26 12.53 21.63
CA SER A 69 8.28 11.34 22.49
C SER A 69 7.81 10.14 21.71
N SER A 70 8.48 9.02 21.87
CA SER A 70 8.03 7.75 21.27
C SER A 70 6.65 7.38 21.82
N THR A 71 5.79 6.86 20.97
CA THR A 71 4.51 6.29 21.37
C THR A 71 4.75 5.05 22.22
N THR A 72 4.03 4.95 23.33
CA THR A 72 4.01 3.80 24.22
C THR A 72 2.55 3.36 24.44
N GLY A 73 2.33 2.05 24.54
CA GLY A 73 1.00 1.46 24.68
C GLY A 73 0.21 1.42 23.37
N ASP A 74 -0.96 0.83 23.44
CA ASP A 74 -1.80 0.51 22.28
C ASP A 74 -2.34 1.78 21.59
N VAL A 75 -2.37 1.74 20.27
CA VAL A 75 -2.93 2.79 19.42
C VAL A 75 -4.14 2.25 18.67
N THR A 76 -5.32 2.76 19.01
CA THR A 76 -6.57 2.36 18.35
C THR A 76 -6.98 3.38 17.30
N ILE A 77 -7.22 2.90 16.09
CA ILE A 77 -7.81 3.62 14.98
C ILE A 77 -9.23 3.11 14.79
N GLY A 78 -10.20 4.02 14.69
CA GLY A 78 -11.59 3.63 14.57
C GLY A 78 -12.40 4.55 13.71
N SER A 79 -13.69 4.18 13.52
CA SER A 79 -14.66 4.96 12.77
C SER A 79 -14.32 5.14 11.28
N ILE A 80 -13.69 4.15 10.65
CA ILE A 80 -13.47 4.13 9.22
C ILE A 80 -14.78 3.70 8.55
N PRO A 81 -15.42 4.55 7.73
CA PRO A 81 -16.69 4.19 7.07
C PRO A 81 -16.51 2.96 6.17
N SER A 82 -17.57 2.16 6.02
CA SER A 82 -17.52 0.97 5.19
C SER A 82 -17.23 1.30 3.73
N GLY A 83 -16.24 0.65 3.16
CA GLY A 83 -15.75 0.88 1.81
C GLY A 83 -14.62 1.91 1.70
N ASP A 84 -14.42 2.73 2.74
CA ASP A 84 -13.39 3.77 2.75
C ASP A 84 -12.02 3.21 3.09
N TYR A 85 -11.01 3.90 2.58
CA TYR A 85 -9.61 3.65 2.90
C TYR A 85 -9.15 4.51 4.07
N TYR A 86 -8.16 4.01 4.79
CA TYR A 86 -7.45 4.76 5.82
C TYR A 86 -5.94 4.64 5.61
N LEU A 87 -5.26 5.77 5.65
CA LEU A 87 -3.80 5.82 5.69
C LEU A 87 -3.37 5.77 7.15
N ALA A 88 -2.86 4.64 7.54
CA ALA A 88 -2.27 4.40 8.85
C ALA A 88 -0.76 4.63 8.84
N GLY A 89 -0.17 4.78 10.02
CA GLY A 89 1.27 4.82 10.21
C GLY A 89 1.69 3.94 11.39
N ASN A 90 2.75 3.18 11.23
CA ASN A 90 3.34 2.45 12.33
C ASN A 90 3.85 3.46 13.38
N PRO A 91 3.27 3.50 14.60
CA PRO A 91 3.63 4.51 15.60
C PRO A 91 4.90 4.17 16.39
N TYR A 92 5.50 2.98 16.16
CA TYR A 92 6.60 2.46 16.95
C TYR A 92 7.94 2.52 16.22
N PRO A 93 9.06 2.59 16.96
CA PRO A 93 10.41 2.47 16.40
C PRO A 93 10.80 1.03 16.04
N GLN A 94 9.85 0.13 15.96
CA GLN A 94 10.01 -1.29 15.68
C GLN A 94 9.06 -1.69 14.55
N THR A 95 9.40 -2.77 13.86
CA THR A 95 8.50 -3.40 12.88
C THR A 95 7.27 -3.94 13.59
N ILE A 96 6.10 -3.73 13.01
CA ILE A 96 4.83 -4.34 13.43
C ILE A 96 4.40 -5.39 12.41
N ASP A 97 3.62 -6.35 12.88
CA ASP A 97 3.08 -7.43 12.08
C ASP A 97 1.58 -7.22 11.89
N TRP A 98 1.16 -7.01 10.63
CA TRP A 98 -0.24 -6.80 10.27
C TRP A 98 -1.15 -7.96 10.73
N ASP A 99 -0.64 -9.19 10.67
CA ASP A 99 -1.44 -10.37 10.98
C ASP A 99 -1.79 -10.47 12.47
N LEU A 100 -0.94 -9.92 13.33
CA LEU A 100 -1.15 -9.93 14.80
C LEU A 100 -2.15 -8.87 15.27
N MET A 101 -2.39 -7.82 14.50
CA MET A 101 -3.25 -6.71 14.91
C MET A 101 -4.70 -7.15 15.10
N THR A 102 -5.35 -6.57 16.10
CA THR A 102 -6.79 -6.73 16.31
C THR A 102 -7.56 -5.87 15.29
N LYS A 103 -8.34 -6.52 14.43
CA LYS A 103 -9.07 -5.89 13.31
C LYS A 103 -10.56 -6.17 13.39
N THR A 104 -11.39 -5.16 13.09
CA THR A 104 -12.84 -5.30 13.01
C THR A 104 -13.34 -4.62 11.74
N ASN A 105 -14.11 -5.34 10.92
CA ASN A 105 -14.67 -4.86 9.66
C ASN A 105 -13.63 -4.19 8.75
N LEU A 106 -12.44 -4.80 8.64
CA LEU A 106 -11.43 -4.45 7.67
C LEU A 106 -11.26 -5.57 6.66
N SER A 107 -10.84 -5.23 5.46
CA SER A 107 -10.20 -6.16 4.55
C SER A 107 -9.01 -6.81 5.23
N SER A 108 -8.71 -8.07 4.92
CA SER A 108 -7.53 -8.75 5.45
C SER A 108 -6.22 -8.10 4.99
N SER A 109 -6.27 -7.31 3.92
CA SER A 109 -5.09 -6.75 3.26
C SER A 109 -4.59 -5.44 3.87
N ALA A 110 -3.25 -5.30 3.89
CA ALA A 110 -2.54 -4.05 4.07
C ALA A 110 -1.64 -3.78 2.86
N SER A 111 -1.48 -2.50 2.49
CA SER A 111 -0.65 -2.10 1.35
C SER A 111 0.30 -0.98 1.71
N VAL A 112 1.55 -1.09 1.26
CA VAL A 112 2.60 -0.09 1.44
C VAL A 112 3.08 0.38 0.07
N TRP A 113 3.26 1.68 -0.10
CA TRP A 113 3.84 2.23 -1.31
C TRP A 113 5.36 2.00 -1.34
N ASN A 114 5.85 1.45 -2.44
CA ASN A 114 7.27 1.33 -2.74
C ASN A 114 7.64 2.36 -3.82
N ASP A 115 8.26 3.45 -3.41
CA ASP A 115 8.63 4.53 -4.31
C ASP A 115 9.70 4.10 -5.33
N ALA A 116 10.64 3.26 -4.95
CA ALA A 116 11.70 2.78 -5.83
C ALA A 116 11.18 2.02 -7.06
N THR A 117 10.02 1.37 -6.95
CA THR A 117 9.38 0.64 -8.05
C THR A 117 8.09 1.30 -8.53
N SER A 118 7.69 2.42 -7.90
CA SER A 118 6.42 3.10 -8.12
C SER A 118 5.23 2.14 -8.10
N ALA A 119 5.22 1.23 -7.15
CA ALA A 119 4.23 0.17 -7.03
C ALA A 119 3.82 -0.09 -5.58
N TRP A 120 2.58 -0.54 -5.39
CA TRP A 120 2.10 -1.02 -4.11
C TRP A 120 2.61 -2.41 -3.81
N LYS A 121 3.08 -2.61 -2.58
CA LYS A 121 3.33 -3.89 -1.95
C LYS A 121 2.15 -4.22 -1.05
N THR A 122 1.54 -5.38 -1.26
CA THR A 122 0.30 -5.76 -0.59
C THR A 122 0.45 -7.14 0.06
N TRP A 123 -0.19 -7.32 1.21
CA TRP A 123 -0.31 -8.59 1.93
C TRP A 123 -1.75 -8.77 2.41
N ASN A 124 -2.34 -9.95 2.21
CA ASN A 124 -3.72 -10.23 2.63
C ASN A 124 -3.84 -11.22 3.80
N GLY A 125 -2.77 -11.42 4.55
CA GLY A 125 -2.71 -12.38 5.66
C GLY A 125 -2.16 -13.75 5.25
N SER A 126 -2.03 -14.02 3.96
CA SER A 126 -1.52 -15.30 3.46
C SER A 126 -0.63 -15.17 2.23
N THR A 127 -0.88 -14.21 1.38
CA THR A 127 -0.22 -14.04 0.08
C THR A 127 0.05 -12.56 -0.19
N GLY A 128 1.08 -12.29 -0.99
CA GLY A 128 1.39 -10.95 -1.48
C GLY A 128 2.87 -10.66 -1.54
N ASP A 129 3.20 -9.43 -1.93
CA ASP A 129 4.56 -8.95 -2.11
C ASP A 129 5.01 -7.97 -1.00
N LEU A 130 4.19 -7.75 0.03
CA LEU A 130 4.60 -7.14 1.28
C LEU A 130 4.98 -8.26 2.26
N THR A 131 6.27 -8.44 2.50
CA THR A 131 6.86 -9.58 3.22
C THR A 131 6.12 -9.93 4.51
N ASN A 132 5.31 -10.98 4.50
CA ASN A 132 4.57 -11.51 5.66
C ASN A 132 3.84 -10.42 6.47
N GLY A 133 3.28 -9.40 5.81
CA GLY A 133 2.59 -8.31 6.51
C GLY A 133 3.46 -7.44 7.42
N LEU A 134 4.79 -7.53 7.31
CA LEU A 134 5.72 -6.76 8.14
C LEU A 134 5.80 -5.30 7.69
N ILE A 135 5.43 -4.39 8.57
CA ILE A 135 5.41 -2.94 8.35
C ILE A 135 6.56 -2.32 9.14
N ALA A 136 7.51 -1.73 8.41
CA ALA A 136 8.71 -1.14 8.98
C ALA A 136 8.42 -0.01 10.00
N PRO A 137 9.37 0.33 10.89
CA PRO A 137 9.21 1.45 11.81
C PRO A 137 8.79 2.73 11.10
N TYR A 138 7.78 3.41 11.64
CA TYR A 138 7.26 4.70 11.13
C TYR A 138 6.75 4.68 9.68
N GLN A 139 6.55 3.51 9.10
CA GLN A 139 6.05 3.36 7.74
C GLN A 139 4.55 3.61 7.65
N GLY A 140 4.11 4.39 6.63
CA GLY A 140 2.72 4.53 6.25
C GLY A 140 2.21 3.29 5.52
N PHE A 141 0.97 2.87 5.80
CA PHE A 141 0.31 1.77 5.14
C PHE A 141 -1.20 2.01 4.99
N TRP A 142 -1.77 1.43 3.95
CA TRP A 142 -3.19 1.55 3.65
C TRP A 142 -3.97 0.34 4.11
N VAL A 143 -5.17 0.60 4.65
CA VAL A 143 -6.18 -0.41 4.99
C VAL A 143 -7.53 0.03 4.46
N GLN A 144 -8.45 -0.91 4.26
CA GLN A 144 -9.81 -0.63 3.81
C GLN A 144 -10.84 -1.20 4.78
N ALA A 145 -11.87 -0.42 5.11
CA ALA A 145 -13.02 -0.93 5.84
C ALA A 145 -13.92 -1.77 4.91
N ASN A 146 -14.30 -2.96 5.35
CA ASN A 146 -15.15 -3.87 4.61
C ASN A 146 -16.17 -4.54 5.55
N GLY A 147 -17.43 -4.56 5.14
CA GLY A 147 -18.51 -5.23 5.90
C GLY A 147 -19.09 -4.40 7.06
N GLY A 148 -18.68 -3.15 7.24
CA GLY A 148 -19.19 -2.26 8.30
C GLY A 148 -18.19 -1.16 8.66
N THR A 149 -18.46 -0.39 9.70
CA THR A 149 -17.50 0.58 10.22
C THR A 149 -16.26 -0.10 10.72
N GLY A 150 -15.12 0.21 10.10
CA GLY A 150 -13.84 -0.41 10.37
C GLY A 150 -13.14 0.18 11.58
N SER A 151 -12.34 -0.66 12.24
CA SER A 151 -11.41 -0.26 13.29
C SER A 151 -10.29 -1.28 13.45
N PHE A 152 -9.14 -0.85 13.96
CA PHE A 152 -8.06 -1.73 14.34
C PHE A 152 -7.22 -1.14 15.46
N THR A 153 -6.49 -1.99 16.15
CA THR A 153 -5.58 -1.58 17.21
C THR A 153 -4.19 -2.11 16.89
N ILE A 154 -3.20 -1.22 16.92
CA ILE A 154 -1.78 -1.54 16.88
C ILE A 154 -1.30 -1.62 18.32
N GLN A 155 -0.91 -2.80 18.76
CA GLN A 155 -0.53 -3.06 20.15
C GLN A 155 0.99 -3.17 20.28
N ASP A 156 1.52 -2.86 21.48
CA ASP A 156 2.93 -3.14 21.78
C ASP A 156 3.30 -4.63 21.56
N ALA A 157 2.31 -5.52 21.65
CA ALA A 157 2.50 -6.95 21.41
C ALA A 157 2.57 -7.34 19.93
N ASP A 158 2.14 -6.46 19.01
CA ASP A 158 2.16 -6.69 17.56
C ASP A 158 3.55 -6.43 16.96
N VAL A 159 4.53 -6.09 17.81
CA VAL A 159 5.92 -5.88 17.41
C VAL A 159 6.56 -7.20 16.98
N SER A 160 7.09 -7.22 15.78
CA SER A 160 7.82 -8.36 15.24
C SER A 160 9.28 -8.33 15.65
N THR A 161 9.82 -9.51 15.98
CA THR A 161 11.28 -9.69 16.15
C THR A 161 12.00 -9.76 14.81
N THR A 162 11.27 -9.98 13.72
CA THR A 162 11.78 -9.94 12.34
C THR A 162 11.71 -8.52 11.83
N ALA A 163 12.84 -8.00 11.36
CA ALA A 163 12.87 -6.66 10.81
C ALA A 163 12.10 -6.61 9.47
N GLY A 164 11.06 -5.80 9.40
CA GLY A 164 10.45 -5.38 8.14
C GLY A 164 11.41 -4.47 7.39
N SER A 165 11.47 -4.63 6.09
CA SER A 165 12.23 -3.73 5.23
C SER A 165 11.29 -2.64 4.71
N PHE A 166 11.77 -1.41 4.65
CA PHE A 166 11.04 -0.29 4.03
C PHE A 166 10.66 -0.57 2.57
N LEU A 167 11.33 -1.53 1.95
CA LEU A 167 11.11 -1.96 0.58
C LEU A 167 11.02 -3.48 0.60
N GLY A 168 9.83 -4.04 0.68
CA GLY A 168 9.55 -5.45 0.87
C GLY A 168 10.52 -6.42 0.16
N ARG A 169 11.05 -7.36 0.91
CA ARG A 169 11.87 -8.45 0.42
C ARG A 169 11.00 -9.71 0.44
N THR A 170 10.88 -10.40 -0.66
CA THR A 170 10.16 -11.68 -0.76
C THR A 170 10.81 -12.73 0.13
N VAL A 171 10.03 -13.35 0.99
CA VAL A 171 10.32 -14.64 1.62
C VAL A 171 9.09 -15.50 1.35
N GLU A 172 9.31 -16.65 0.75
CA GLU A 172 8.28 -17.65 0.48
C GLU A 172 7.71 -18.17 1.80
N ASN A 173 6.40 -18.28 1.90
CA ASN A 173 5.71 -18.88 3.02
C ASN A 173 5.02 -20.16 2.54
N ASP A 174 5.42 -21.28 3.12
CA ASP A 174 4.85 -22.63 2.85
C ASP A 174 3.41 -22.71 3.33
N SER A 175 2.50 -22.93 2.44
CA SER A 175 1.17 -23.53 2.58
C SER A 175 -0.04 -22.76 2.03
N VAL A 176 0.16 -21.69 1.31
CA VAL A 176 -0.90 -21.06 0.52
C VAL A 176 -0.62 -21.32 -0.95
N HIS A 177 -1.53 -22.03 -1.62
CA HIS A 177 -1.41 -22.22 -3.06
C HIS A 177 -1.66 -20.89 -3.75
N THR A 178 -0.68 -20.44 -4.53
CA THR A 178 -0.75 -19.16 -5.22
C THR A 178 -0.47 -19.32 -6.70
N ALA A 179 -1.08 -18.44 -7.49
CA ALA A 179 -0.67 -18.24 -8.86
C ALA A 179 -0.33 -16.75 -9.03
N ARG A 180 0.90 -16.47 -9.41
CA ARG A 180 1.38 -15.13 -9.70
C ARG A 180 1.45 -14.92 -11.19
N PHE A 181 0.97 -13.77 -11.65
CA PHE A 181 1.08 -13.32 -13.02
C PHE A 181 1.85 -12.02 -13.07
N ASP A 182 2.92 -12.01 -13.86
CA ASP A 182 3.79 -10.87 -14.07
C ASP A 182 3.66 -10.36 -15.50
N VAL A 183 3.52 -9.06 -15.68
CA VAL A 183 3.59 -8.41 -16.96
C VAL A 183 4.76 -7.46 -17.02
N SER A 184 5.45 -7.40 -18.15
CA SER A 184 6.57 -6.48 -18.36
C SER A 184 6.56 -5.85 -19.76
N MET A 185 7.09 -4.63 -19.84
CA MET A 185 7.37 -3.91 -21.08
C MET A 185 8.59 -2.99 -20.86
N GLY A 186 9.75 -3.38 -21.38
CA GLY A 186 11.01 -2.72 -21.05
C GLY A 186 11.35 -2.88 -19.58
N GLU A 187 11.54 -1.77 -18.88
CA GLU A 187 11.82 -1.75 -17.43
C GLU A 187 10.54 -1.71 -16.57
N MET A 188 9.38 -1.48 -17.19
CA MET A 188 8.11 -1.45 -16.47
C MET A 188 7.63 -2.86 -16.18
N THR A 189 7.23 -3.11 -14.93
CA THR A 189 6.69 -4.40 -14.48
C THR A 189 5.49 -4.20 -13.58
N SER A 190 4.56 -5.15 -13.59
CA SER A 190 3.45 -5.22 -12.65
C SER A 190 3.06 -6.67 -12.42
N SER A 191 2.46 -6.96 -11.25
CA SER A 191 2.05 -8.32 -10.88
C SER A 191 0.61 -8.31 -10.35
N THR A 192 -0.08 -9.44 -10.48
CA THR A 192 -1.32 -9.77 -9.78
C THR A 192 -1.25 -11.21 -9.28
N TYR A 193 -2.08 -11.54 -8.29
CA TYR A 193 -2.03 -12.83 -7.62
C TYR A 193 -3.42 -13.45 -7.56
N PHE A 194 -3.47 -14.75 -7.70
CA PHE A 194 -4.56 -15.58 -7.18
C PHE A 194 -4.06 -16.26 -5.90
N SER A 195 -4.86 -16.22 -4.88
CA SER A 195 -4.68 -16.94 -3.63
C SER A 195 -5.81 -17.96 -3.50
N PHE A 196 -5.50 -19.20 -3.15
CA PHE A 196 -6.51 -20.22 -2.96
C PHE A 196 -6.62 -20.50 -1.46
N THR A 197 -7.77 -20.18 -0.87
CA THR A 197 -7.99 -20.27 0.57
C THR A 197 -9.32 -20.96 0.89
N SER A 198 -9.47 -21.49 2.11
CA SER A 198 -10.74 -22.10 2.55
C SER A 198 -11.89 -21.10 2.66
N ASP A 199 -11.57 -19.83 2.87
CA ASP A 199 -12.51 -18.73 3.13
C ASP A 199 -12.72 -17.83 1.91
N GLY A 200 -11.93 -18.02 0.84
CA GLY A 200 -12.06 -17.27 -0.41
C GLY A 200 -13.37 -17.53 -1.12
N LEU A 201 -13.92 -16.52 -1.76
CA LEU A 201 -15.13 -16.60 -2.57
C LEU A 201 -14.82 -16.28 -4.04
N ILE A 202 -15.75 -16.60 -4.94
CA ILE A 202 -15.66 -16.18 -6.34
C ILE A 202 -16.01 -14.71 -6.49
N ASP A 203 -16.92 -14.23 -5.65
CA ASP A 203 -17.33 -12.83 -5.57
C ASP A 203 -16.39 -12.06 -4.65
N TYR A 204 -16.32 -10.74 -4.85
CA TYR A 204 -15.52 -9.86 -4.00
C TYR A 204 -15.83 -10.02 -2.52
N ASP A 205 -14.81 -10.30 -1.74
CA ASP A 205 -14.92 -10.48 -0.29
C ASP A 205 -13.76 -9.81 0.47
N ARG A 206 -13.67 -10.07 1.76
CA ARG A 206 -12.65 -9.46 2.63
C ARG A 206 -11.25 -10.04 2.44
N GLU A 207 -11.13 -11.24 1.88
CA GLU A 207 -9.85 -11.91 1.63
C GLU A 207 -9.17 -11.38 0.35
N ASP A 208 -9.91 -10.62 -0.47
CA ASP A 208 -9.39 -9.95 -1.64
C ASP A 208 -8.61 -8.68 -1.29
N ALA A 209 -7.65 -8.32 -2.14
CA ALA A 209 -6.97 -7.06 -2.03
C ALA A 209 -7.23 -6.18 -3.27
N PRO A 210 -7.97 -5.09 -3.12
CA PRO A 210 -8.22 -4.16 -4.21
C PRO A 210 -6.93 -3.58 -4.82
N LYS A 211 -6.97 -3.34 -6.13
CA LYS A 211 -5.89 -2.66 -6.84
C LYS A 211 -5.91 -1.18 -6.49
N LEU A 212 -4.89 -0.71 -5.80
CA LEU A 212 -4.76 0.71 -5.46
C LEU A 212 -4.25 1.51 -6.65
N LEU A 213 -4.76 2.73 -6.80
CA LEU A 213 -4.26 3.68 -7.79
C LEU A 213 -2.87 4.19 -7.38
N PRO A 214 -2.00 4.50 -8.36
CA PRO A 214 -0.69 5.08 -8.08
C PRO A 214 -0.83 6.47 -7.44
N LEU A 215 0.12 6.80 -6.56
CA LEU A 215 0.14 8.10 -5.87
C LEU A 215 0.51 9.26 -6.81
N HIS A 216 1.21 8.99 -7.88
CA HIS A 216 1.61 9.99 -8.88
C HIS A 216 1.58 9.42 -10.30
N ALA A 217 1.39 10.28 -11.28
CA ALA A 217 1.31 9.90 -12.67
C ALA A 217 2.72 9.68 -13.24
N THR A 218 3.11 8.42 -13.42
CA THR A 218 4.32 8.00 -14.14
C THR A 218 3.97 6.95 -15.18
N PRO A 219 4.67 6.90 -16.34
CA PRO A 219 4.47 5.83 -17.31
C PRO A 219 4.62 4.46 -16.65
N ARG A 220 3.67 3.56 -16.90
CA ARG A 220 3.64 2.25 -16.25
C ARG A 220 2.86 1.21 -17.02
N ILE A 221 3.05 -0.02 -16.64
CA ILE A 221 2.20 -1.14 -17.00
C ILE A 221 1.47 -1.62 -15.75
N GLU A 222 0.20 -2.00 -15.90
CA GLU A 222 -0.59 -2.55 -14.80
C GLU A 222 -1.25 -3.84 -15.25
N ILE A 223 -1.31 -4.82 -14.34
CA ILE A 223 -2.09 -6.05 -14.47
C ILE A 223 -2.98 -6.18 -13.25
N MET A 224 -4.22 -6.59 -13.46
CA MET A 224 -5.22 -6.79 -12.41
C MET A 224 -6.21 -7.86 -12.80
N THR A 225 -6.82 -8.49 -11.81
CA THR A 225 -7.99 -9.37 -11.96
C THR A 225 -9.22 -8.66 -11.47
N PHE A 226 -10.40 -9.26 -11.68
CA PHE A 226 -11.66 -8.65 -11.26
C PHE A 226 -12.54 -9.66 -10.54
N ALA A 227 -13.17 -9.21 -9.44
CA ALA A 227 -14.32 -9.83 -8.84
C ALA A 227 -15.43 -8.77 -8.75
N ASN A 228 -16.64 -9.07 -9.28
CA ASN A 228 -17.78 -8.14 -9.33
C ASN A 228 -17.42 -6.73 -9.84
N GLU A 229 -16.64 -6.65 -10.93
CA GLU A 229 -16.16 -5.40 -11.54
C GLU A 229 -15.14 -4.61 -10.69
N ILE A 230 -14.77 -5.10 -9.50
CA ILE A 230 -13.75 -4.48 -8.65
C ILE A 230 -12.37 -4.95 -9.11
N PRO A 231 -11.44 -4.04 -9.44
CA PRO A 231 -10.07 -4.41 -9.81
C PRO A 231 -9.29 -4.86 -8.58
N LEU A 232 -8.63 -6.01 -8.70
CA LEU A 232 -7.90 -6.65 -7.59
C LEU A 232 -6.41 -6.79 -7.89
N LYS A 233 -5.61 -6.58 -6.86
CA LYS A 233 -4.18 -6.92 -6.79
C LYS A 233 -3.99 -8.38 -6.39
N ILE A 234 -4.81 -8.85 -5.44
CA ILE A 234 -4.89 -10.24 -5.00
C ILE A 234 -6.36 -10.65 -5.07
N ASN A 235 -6.64 -11.73 -5.76
CA ASN A 235 -7.97 -12.32 -5.89
C ASN A 235 -7.97 -13.66 -5.15
N SER A 236 -8.69 -13.74 -4.05
CA SER A 236 -8.75 -14.92 -3.18
C SER A 236 -9.92 -15.80 -3.57
N LEU A 237 -9.61 -16.95 -4.12
CA LEU A 237 -10.57 -17.94 -4.62
C LEU A 237 -10.74 -19.10 -3.63
N PRO A 238 -11.88 -19.82 -3.67
CA PRO A 238 -12.07 -20.99 -2.84
C PRO A 238 -11.09 -22.11 -3.23
N PHE A 239 -10.64 -22.86 -2.22
CA PHE A 239 -9.72 -23.99 -2.43
C PHE A 239 -10.34 -25.12 -3.25
N GLU A 240 -11.62 -25.42 -3.01
CA GLU A 240 -12.39 -26.44 -3.73
C GLU A 240 -13.20 -25.80 -4.85
N ILE A 241 -12.78 -26.02 -6.08
CA ILE A 241 -13.47 -25.55 -7.28
C ILE A 241 -14.11 -26.76 -7.97
N GLU A 242 -15.42 -26.92 -7.81
CA GLU A 242 -16.15 -28.00 -8.46
C GLU A 242 -16.23 -27.87 -10.00
N ASN A 243 -16.10 -26.65 -10.51
CA ASN A 243 -16.23 -26.34 -11.94
C ASN A 243 -15.14 -25.35 -12.38
N THR A 244 -14.93 -25.24 -13.69
CA THR A 244 -14.06 -24.21 -14.27
C THR A 244 -14.56 -22.82 -13.90
N ILE A 245 -13.69 -22.01 -13.30
CA ILE A 245 -13.91 -20.58 -13.03
C ILE A 245 -13.23 -19.77 -14.12
N SER A 246 -13.92 -18.72 -14.58
CA SER A 246 -13.37 -17.75 -15.52
C SER A 246 -13.23 -16.41 -14.80
N VAL A 247 -11.99 -15.99 -14.53
CA VAL A 247 -11.71 -14.71 -13.88
C VAL A 247 -11.24 -13.71 -14.93
N PRO A 248 -11.91 -12.55 -15.08
CA PRO A 248 -11.45 -11.49 -15.96
C PRO A 248 -10.10 -10.95 -15.52
N MET A 249 -9.22 -10.70 -16.49
CA MET A 249 -7.92 -10.09 -16.27
C MET A 249 -7.72 -8.97 -17.28
N GLU A 250 -7.16 -7.85 -16.84
CA GLU A 250 -6.83 -6.71 -17.69
C GLU A 250 -5.37 -6.34 -17.56
N ILE A 251 -4.76 -5.96 -18.69
CA ILE A 251 -3.43 -5.38 -18.76
C ILE A 251 -3.56 -4.00 -19.39
N MET A 252 -3.10 -2.98 -18.67
CA MET A 252 -3.08 -1.60 -19.13
C MET A 252 -1.65 -1.12 -19.32
N ILE A 253 -1.38 -0.47 -20.45
CA ILE A 253 -0.16 0.30 -20.65
C ILE A 253 -0.57 1.76 -20.54
N LEU A 254 0.00 2.45 -19.56
CA LEU A 254 -0.32 3.84 -19.23
C LEU A 254 0.90 4.72 -19.50
N ASP A 255 0.69 5.77 -20.26
CA ASP A 255 1.62 6.86 -20.45
C ASP A 255 1.08 8.11 -19.75
N VAL A 256 1.84 9.17 -19.67
CA VAL A 256 1.47 10.41 -18.97
C VAL A 256 1.49 11.58 -19.95
N GLU A 257 0.39 12.34 -19.97
CA GLU A 257 0.28 13.62 -20.65
C GLU A 257 -0.14 14.70 -19.64
N GLY A 258 0.81 15.56 -19.27
CA GLY A 258 0.63 16.46 -18.13
C GLY A 258 0.53 15.67 -16.81
N GLU A 259 -0.58 15.85 -16.09
CA GLU A 259 -0.89 15.14 -14.84
C GLU A 259 -1.87 13.96 -15.04
N HIS A 260 -2.16 13.57 -16.28
CA HIS A 260 -3.18 12.57 -16.58
C HIS A 260 -2.58 11.34 -17.23
N PHE A 261 -3.15 10.18 -16.89
CA PHE A 261 -2.86 8.94 -17.58
C PHE A 261 -3.58 8.88 -18.92
N ILE A 262 -2.86 8.41 -19.93
CA ILE A 262 -3.41 8.06 -21.24
C ILE A 262 -3.11 6.60 -21.55
N SER A 263 -4.10 5.89 -22.10
CA SER A 263 -3.90 4.50 -22.52
C SER A 263 -3.01 4.43 -23.76
N ARG A 264 -2.16 3.41 -23.81
CA ARG A 264 -1.26 3.14 -24.92
C ARG A 264 -1.38 1.68 -25.37
N SER A 265 -1.13 1.44 -26.65
CA SER A 265 -1.02 0.08 -27.16
C SER A 265 0.45 -0.30 -27.29
N GLY A 266 0.77 -1.57 -27.02
CA GLY A 266 2.13 -2.08 -27.13
C GLY A 266 2.19 -3.59 -26.97
N ASN A 267 3.37 -4.16 -27.21
CA ASN A 267 3.63 -5.57 -26.95
C ASN A 267 4.15 -5.72 -25.53
N VAL A 268 3.57 -6.66 -24.80
CA VAL A 268 3.95 -7.00 -23.42
C VAL A 268 4.43 -8.43 -23.35
N GLN A 269 5.28 -8.72 -22.38
CA GLN A 269 5.63 -10.07 -21.99
C GLN A 269 4.80 -10.43 -20.76
N LEU A 270 4.06 -11.53 -20.83
CA LEU A 270 3.33 -12.12 -19.71
C LEU A 270 4.05 -13.40 -19.29
N SER A 271 4.30 -13.55 -18.01
CA SER A 271 4.79 -14.77 -17.40
C SER A 271 3.95 -15.09 -16.16
N TRP A 272 3.97 -16.34 -15.74
CA TRP A 272 3.27 -16.78 -14.54
C TRP A 272 4.06 -17.87 -13.83
N GLU A 273 3.86 -17.92 -12.53
CA GLU A 273 4.36 -18.93 -11.62
C GLU A 273 3.16 -19.45 -10.83
N ILE A 274 3.05 -20.75 -10.72
CA ILE A 274 1.98 -21.43 -9.99
C ILE A 274 2.66 -22.34 -9.00
N ASP A 275 2.46 -22.10 -7.72
CA ASP A 275 2.90 -23.00 -6.67
C ASP A 275 2.07 -24.28 -6.73
N ASP A 276 2.67 -25.43 -6.41
CA ASP A 276 2.02 -26.75 -6.54
C ASP A 276 0.64 -26.76 -5.86
N LEU A 277 -0.40 -26.88 -6.66
CA LEU A 277 -1.80 -27.04 -6.26
C LEU A 277 -2.06 -28.46 -5.75
#